data_5c9c32cbd540cc6f96f508e59c21185b
#
_entry.id   5c9c32cbd540cc6f96f508e59c21185b
#
_cell.length_a   1.000
_cell.length_b   1.000
_cell.length_c   1.000
_cell.angle_alpha   90.00
_cell.angle_beta   90.00
_cell.angle_gamma   90.00
#
_symmetry.space_group_name_H-M   'P 1'
#
loop_
_entity.id
_entity.type
_entity.pdbx_description
1 polymer ?
#
loop_
_entity_poly.entity_id
_entity_poly.type
_entity_poly.pdbx_seq_one_letter_code
_entity_poly.pdbx_strand_id
1 'polypeptide(L)'
;MKTKNDEFINLKGKTVMVLGGGDTAMDCNRTALRQGAKKVYCAYRRNESNMPGSKREVKNSKEECVEFLWNMQPIEIIGDDKVSAVKFVKTKLKKTDIRGREVPVIVPNSEKIIKCDTVILAFGFRPNPQKWFKKNKIKTDEIGRVKVNSLKYPHQTDNPKIFSGGDMVRGSDLVVTAVFEGRSAAKGIIDYISDKNK
;
A
#
# COMPACT_ATOMS: atom_id res chain seq x y z
N MET A 1 -16.67 -9.76 -1.09
CA MET A 1 -17.39 -9.38 -2.33
C MET A 1 -17.04 -10.45 -3.36
N LYS A 2 -17.95 -11.37 -3.65
CA LYS A 2 -17.74 -12.40 -4.69
C LYS A 2 -17.90 -11.73 -6.04
N THR A 3 -16.83 -11.67 -6.83
CA THR A 3 -16.90 -11.30 -8.23
C THR A 3 -17.53 -12.46 -9.01
N LYS A 4 -18.37 -12.16 -10.00
CA LYS A 4 -19.15 -13.15 -10.75
C LYS A 4 -18.34 -14.14 -11.60
N ASN A 5 -17.02 -14.06 -11.62
CA ASN A 5 -16.09 -14.98 -12.26
C ASN A 5 -14.96 -15.28 -11.28
N ASP A 6 -15.18 -16.24 -10.38
CA ASP A 6 -14.13 -16.82 -9.51
C ASP A 6 -13.19 -17.74 -10.33
N GLU A 7 -12.64 -17.26 -11.42
CA GLU A 7 -11.50 -17.91 -12.05
C GLU A 7 -10.26 -17.62 -11.23
N PHE A 8 -9.89 -18.58 -10.40
CA PHE A 8 -8.60 -18.54 -9.70
C PHE A 8 -7.47 -18.41 -10.72
N ILE A 9 -6.67 -17.36 -10.59
CA ILE A 9 -5.46 -17.22 -11.40
C ILE A 9 -4.51 -18.35 -11.02
N ASN A 10 -4.31 -19.30 -11.92
CA ASN A 10 -3.39 -20.41 -11.70
C ASN A 10 -1.96 -19.95 -11.86
N LEU A 11 -1.18 -19.99 -10.79
CA LEU A 11 0.24 -19.59 -10.77
C LEU A 11 1.20 -20.79 -10.87
N LYS A 12 0.69 -22.02 -10.92
CA LYS A 12 1.53 -23.23 -10.97
C LYS A 12 2.50 -23.18 -12.16
N GLY A 13 3.79 -23.32 -11.87
CA GLY A 13 4.87 -23.33 -12.87
C GLY A 13 5.21 -21.96 -13.46
N LYS A 14 4.51 -20.89 -13.09
CA LYS A 14 4.74 -19.52 -13.60
C LYS A 14 5.87 -18.80 -12.89
N THR A 15 6.48 -17.86 -13.59
CA THR A 15 7.34 -16.82 -13.02
C THR A 15 6.49 -15.60 -12.69
N VAL A 16 6.45 -15.24 -11.41
CA VAL A 16 5.64 -14.13 -10.90
C VAL A 16 6.54 -12.96 -10.53
N MET A 17 6.16 -11.76 -10.95
CA MET A 17 6.80 -10.50 -10.60
C MET A 17 5.90 -9.69 -9.68
N VAL A 18 6.29 -9.50 -8.42
CA VAL A 18 5.59 -8.63 -7.47
C VAL A 18 6.28 -7.27 -7.43
N LEU A 19 5.53 -6.21 -7.70
CA LEU A 19 6.03 -4.84 -7.73
C LEU A 19 5.59 -4.12 -6.45
N GLY A 20 6.51 -3.91 -5.53
CA GLY A 20 6.25 -3.25 -4.25
C GLY A 20 7.16 -3.74 -3.13
N GLY A 21 7.04 -3.14 -1.94
CA GLY A 21 7.92 -3.45 -0.81
C GLY A 21 7.23 -3.37 0.55
N GLY A 22 5.90 -3.28 0.60
CA GLY A 22 5.11 -3.31 1.83
C GLY A 22 4.70 -4.72 2.22
N ASP A 23 3.99 -4.86 3.35
CA ASP A 23 3.50 -6.15 3.83
C ASP A 23 2.58 -6.83 2.81
N THR A 24 1.76 -6.07 2.07
CA THR A 24 0.98 -6.60 0.94
C THR A 24 1.85 -7.29 -0.11
N ALA A 25 3.03 -6.74 -0.41
CA ALA A 25 3.96 -7.39 -1.35
C ALA A 25 4.50 -8.70 -0.77
N MET A 26 4.77 -8.74 0.54
CA MET A 26 5.23 -9.96 1.21
C MET A 26 4.15 -11.05 1.18
N ASP A 27 2.90 -10.70 1.44
CA ASP A 27 1.77 -11.63 1.35
C ASP A 27 1.60 -12.16 -0.08
N CYS A 28 1.69 -11.29 -1.09
CA CYS A 28 1.62 -11.69 -2.50
C CYS A 28 2.76 -12.63 -2.89
N ASN A 29 3.99 -12.34 -2.47
CA ASN A 29 5.16 -13.18 -2.74
C ASN A 29 4.95 -14.60 -2.22
N ARG A 30 4.62 -14.72 -0.95
CA ARG A 30 4.48 -15.99 -0.25
C ARG A 30 3.26 -16.77 -0.74
N THR A 31 2.15 -16.07 -1.02
CA THR A 31 0.96 -16.68 -1.61
C THR A 31 1.25 -17.24 -3.00
N ALA A 32 1.98 -16.51 -3.84
CA ALA A 32 2.33 -16.98 -5.18
C ALA A 32 3.18 -18.28 -5.13
N LEU A 33 4.16 -18.35 -4.22
CA LEU A 33 4.95 -19.57 -4.03
C LEU A 33 4.08 -20.74 -3.57
N ARG A 34 3.18 -20.53 -2.61
CA ARG A 34 2.27 -21.58 -2.10
C ARG A 34 1.27 -22.05 -3.14
N GLN A 35 0.94 -21.20 -4.12
CA GLN A 35 0.15 -21.59 -5.29
C GLN A 35 0.97 -22.31 -6.38
N GLY A 36 2.23 -22.63 -6.10
CA GLY A 36 3.09 -23.41 -6.99
C GLY A 36 3.78 -22.60 -8.08
N ALA A 37 3.97 -21.29 -7.91
CA ALA A 37 4.82 -20.52 -8.80
C ALA A 37 6.24 -21.12 -8.83
N LYS A 38 6.78 -21.25 -10.04
CA LYS A 38 8.16 -21.76 -10.25
C LYS A 38 9.20 -20.79 -9.70
N LYS A 39 8.90 -19.49 -9.80
CA LYS A 39 9.80 -18.42 -9.38
C LYS A 39 9.01 -17.18 -9.01
N VAL A 40 9.42 -16.52 -7.94
CA VAL A 40 8.83 -15.25 -7.53
C VAL A 40 9.92 -14.20 -7.37
N TYR A 41 9.79 -13.10 -8.08
CA TYR A 41 10.58 -11.89 -7.92
C TYR A 41 9.80 -10.83 -7.15
N CYS A 42 10.46 -10.16 -6.22
CA CYS A 42 9.95 -8.98 -5.53
C CYS A 42 10.80 -7.77 -5.92
N ALA A 43 10.29 -6.89 -6.75
CA ALA A 43 11.01 -5.71 -7.20
C ALA A 43 10.65 -4.48 -6.36
N TYR A 44 11.68 -3.84 -5.81
CA TYR A 44 11.54 -2.65 -5.00
C TYR A 44 12.51 -1.53 -5.42
N ARG A 45 11.97 -0.30 -5.56
CA ARG A 45 12.72 0.85 -6.07
C ARG A 45 13.74 1.47 -5.10
N ARG A 46 13.89 0.90 -3.88
CA ARG A 46 14.91 1.29 -2.90
C ARG A 46 15.67 0.04 -2.47
N ASN A 47 16.58 0.22 -1.52
CA ASN A 47 17.29 -0.90 -0.90
C ASN A 47 16.45 -1.59 0.20
N GLU A 48 16.97 -2.65 0.74
CA GLU A 48 16.33 -3.43 1.80
C GLU A 48 16.06 -2.62 3.07
N SER A 49 17.00 -1.79 3.51
CA SER A 49 16.87 -0.99 4.73
C SER A 49 15.74 0.03 4.67
N ASN A 50 15.35 0.44 3.46
CA ASN A 50 14.25 1.37 3.20
C ASN A 50 12.91 0.68 2.91
N MET A 51 12.86 -0.65 3.02
CA MET A 51 11.64 -1.40 2.74
C MET A 51 10.59 -1.18 3.84
N PRO A 52 9.33 -0.83 3.49
CA PRO A 52 8.30 -0.57 4.50
C PRO A 52 7.68 -1.84 5.08
N GLY A 53 7.86 -3.00 4.43
CA GLY A 53 7.41 -4.29 4.93
C GLY A 53 8.14 -4.66 6.23
N SER A 54 7.46 -5.39 7.12
CA SER A 54 8.03 -5.80 8.38
C SER A 54 9.28 -6.67 8.14
N LYS A 55 10.32 -6.46 8.95
CA LYS A 55 11.59 -7.22 8.82
C LYS A 55 11.37 -8.74 8.89
N ARG A 56 10.39 -9.16 9.69
CA ARG A 56 10.01 -10.57 9.84
C ARG A 56 9.45 -11.12 8.53
N GLU A 57 8.53 -10.42 7.89
CA GLU A 57 7.91 -10.89 6.64
C GLU A 57 8.89 -10.87 5.46
N VAL A 58 9.80 -9.89 5.42
CA VAL A 58 10.91 -9.87 4.45
C VAL A 58 11.83 -11.08 4.65
N LYS A 59 12.19 -11.40 5.91
CA LYS A 59 13.00 -12.58 6.24
C LYS A 59 12.29 -13.86 5.81
N ASN A 60 11.01 -14.03 6.20
CA ASN A 60 10.22 -15.20 5.83
C ASN A 60 10.14 -15.38 4.30
N SER A 61 9.93 -14.28 3.56
CA SER A 61 9.90 -14.33 2.09
C SER A 61 11.21 -14.78 1.49
N LYS A 62 12.36 -14.37 2.06
CA LYS A 62 13.69 -14.83 1.64
C LYS A 62 13.90 -16.31 1.95
N GLU A 63 13.50 -16.77 3.12
CA GLU A 63 13.58 -18.18 3.53
C GLU A 63 12.72 -19.08 2.63
N GLU A 64 11.59 -18.57 2.14
CA GLU A 64 10.72 -19.21 1.15
C GLU A 64 11.24 -19.06 -0.31
N CYS A 65 12.49 -18.59 -0.51
CA CYS A 65 13.15 -18.46 -1.81
C CYS A 65 12.58 -17.40 -2.76
N VAL A 66 11.99 -16.33 -2.25
CA VAL A 66 11.67 -15.13 -3.04
C VAL A 66 12.95 -14.40 -3.44
N GLU A 67 13.14 -14.12 -4.73
CA GLU A 67 14.26 -13.32 -5.21
C GLU A 67 13.95 -11.83 -5.17
N PHE A 68 14.68 -11.07 -4.36
CA PHE A 68 14.52 -9.63 -4.25
C PHE A 68 15.36 -8.86 -5.27
N LEU A 69 14.72 -7.96 -6.01
CA LEU A 69 15.36 -7.05 -6.95
C LEU A 69 15.36 -5.64 -6.35
N TRP A 70 16.43 -5.35 -5.61
CA TRP A 70 16.63 -4.07 -4.95
C TRP A 70 17.04 -2.96 -5.91
N ASN A 71 16.63 -1.73 -5.61
CA ASN A 71 16.94 -0.55 -6.41
C ASN A 71 16.51 -0.70 -7.88
N MET A 72 15.38 -1.37 -8.10
CA MET A 72 14.79 -1.60 -9.41
C MET A 72 13.42 -0.96 -9.49
N GLN A 73 13.27 0.02 -10.38
CA GLN A 73 12.00 0.69 -10.63
C GLN A 73 11.41 0.17 -11.94
N PRO A 74 10.19 -0.37 -11.95
CA PRO A 74 9.51 -0.75 -13.18
C PRO A 74 9.13 0.51 -13.96
N ILE A 75 9.31 0.45 -15.29
CA ILE A 75 8.94 1.52 -16.21
C ILE A 75 7.95 1.08 -17.28
N GLU A 76 7.88 -0.23 -17.55
CA GLU A 76 7.01 -0.78 -18.58
C GLU A 76 6.67 -2.23 -18.27
N ILE A 77 5.42 -2.64 -18.51
CA ILE A 77 4.98 -4.03 -18.54
C ILE A 77 4.86 -4.41 -20.01
N ILE A 78 5.62 -5.43 -20.43
CA ILE A 78 5.73 -5.87 -21.82
C ILE A 78 4.82 -7.08 -22.03
N GLY A 79 4.10 -7.08 -23.14
CA GLY A 79 3.22 -8.15 -23.60
C GLY A 79 2.08 -7.59 -24.43
N ASP A 80 1.49 -8.43 -25.25
CA ASP A 80 0.29 -8.09 -26.04
C ASP A 80 -0.97 -8.53 -25.25
N ASP A 81 -1.51 -9.71 -25.54
CA ASP A 81 -2.67 -10.24 -24.80
C ASP A 81 -2.31 -10.71 -23.37
N LYS A 82 -1.06 -11.05 -23.14
CA LYS A 82 -0.54 -11.53 -21.85
C LYS A 82 0.81 -10.92 -21.52
N VAL A 83 1.07 -10.76 -20.24
CA VAL A 83 2.37 -10.32 -19.75
C VAL A 83 3.45 -11.32 -20.16
N SER A 84 4.57 -10.81 -20.68
CA SER A 84 5.77 -11.58 -21.04
C SER A 84 7.02 -11.13 -20.29
N ALA A 85 7.08 -9.85 -19.89
CA ALA A 85 8.22 -9.30 -19.16
C ALA A 85 7.86 -7.97 -18.46
N VAL A 86 8.78 -7.51 -17.62
CA VAL A 86 8.78 -6.13 -17.09
C VAL A 86 10.13 -5.50 -17.40
N LYS A 87 10.09 -4.27 -17.89
CA LYS A 87 11.25 -3.42 -18.09
C LYS A 87 11.48 -2.56 -16.87
N PHE A 88 12.71 -2.60 -16.38
CA PHE A 88 13.16 -1.86 -15.19
C PHE A 88 14.27 -0.89 -15.52
N VAL A 89 14.44 0.10 -14.66
CA VAL A 89 15.65 0.91 -14.56
C VAL A 89 16.22 0.80 -13.15
N LYS A 90 17.55 0.90 -13.02
CA LYS A 90 18.19 0.99 -11.70
C LYS A 90 17.91 2.34 -11.05
N THR A 91 17.87 2.37 -9.73
CA THR A 91 17.76 3.59 -8.94
C THR A 91 18.95 3.73 -8.00
N LYS A 92 19.30 4.97 -7.66
CA LYS A 92 20.21 5.34 -6.57
C LYS A 92 19.44 6.13 -5.54
N LEU A 93 19.79 5.98 -4.27
CA LEU A 93 19.19 6.75 -3.19
C LEU A 93 19.95 8.08 -3.03
N LYS A 94 19.21 9.19 -3.05
CA LYS A 94 19.70 10.51 -2.68
C LYS A 94 19.04 10.96 -1.38
N LYS A 95 19.83 11.52 -0.45
CA LYS A 95 19.26 12.19 0.72
C LYS A 95 18.58 13.48 0.27
N THR A 96 17.36 13.72 0.75
CA THR A 96 16.67 15.00 0.57
C THR A 96 16.88 15.85 1.82
N ASP A 97 17.19 17.14 1.65
CA ASP A 97 17.61 18.06 2.71
C ASP A 97 16.54 18.37 3.77
N ILE A 98 15.26 18.15 3.45
CA ILE A 98 14.16 18.65 4.29
C ILE A 98 13.74 17.69 5.41
N ARG A 99 13.96 16.36 5.30
CA ARG A 99 13.58 15.37 6.33
C ARG A 99 14.52 14.17 6.44
N GLY A 100 15.70 14.20 5.85
CA GLY A 100 16.66 13.08 5.87
C GLY A 100 16.15 11.80 5.17
N ARG A 101 15.03 11.85 4.46
CA ARG A 101 14.43 10.69 3.79
C ARG A 101 15.09 10.48 2.44
N GLU A 102 15.62 9.28 2.21
CA GLU A 102 16.23 8.92 0.94
C GLU A 102 15.18 8.74 -0.16
N VAL A 103 15.40 9.40 -1.30
CA VAL A 103 14.52 9.35 -2.48
C VAL A 103 15.21 8.57 -3.60
N PRO A 104 14.52 7.62 -4.24
CA PRO A 104 15.09 6.91 -5.39
C PRO A 104 15.17 7.83 -6.61
N VAL A 105 16.34 7.90 -7.21
CA VAL A 105 16.62 8.64 -8.47
C VAL A 105 17.05 7.63 -9.52
N ILE A 106 16.51 7.74 -10.72
CA ILE A 106 16.81 6.87 -11.85
C ILE A 106 18.28 7.02 -12.26
N VAL A 107 18.93 5.89 -12.53
CA VAL A 107 20.25 5.82 -13.16
C VAL A 107 20.03 5.75 -14.67
N PRO A 108 20.52 6.72 -15.45
CA PRO A 108 20.40 6.69 -16.91
C PRO A 108 21.05 5.43 -17.52
N ASN A 109 20.53 4.99 -18.66
CA ASN A 109 21.08 3.86 -19.44
C ASN A 109 21.26 2.57 -18.62
N SER A 110 20.30 2.29 -17.72
CA SER A 110 20.35 1.13 -16.82
C SER A 110 19.17 0.18 -17.01
N GLU A 111 18.53 0.25 -18.18
CA GLU A 111 17.36 -0.56 -18.51
C GLU A 111 17.69 -2.05 -18.46
N LYS A 112 16.77 -2.82 -17.90
CA LYS A 112 16.85 -4.28 -17.85
C LYS A 112 15.45 -4.87 -18.03
N ILE A 113 15.34 -5.83 -18.94
CA ILE A 113 14.11 -6.60 -19.14
C ILE A 113 14.22 -7.91 -18.38
N ILE A 114 13.18 -8.22 -17.58
CA ILE A 114 13.07 -9.48 -16.82
C ILE A 114 11.79 -10.17 -17.24
N LYS A 115 11.91 -11.38 -17.77
CA LYS A 115 10.79 -12.20 -18.21
C LYS A 115 9.95 -12.66 -17.01
N CYS A 116 8.64 -12.62 -17.16
CA CYS A 116 7.67 -13.14 -16.20
C CYS A 116 6.32 -13.40 -16.87
N ASP A 117 5.53 -14.29 -16.29
CA ASP A 117 4.22 -14.71 -16.80
C ASP A 117 3.07 -13.99 -16.12
N THR A 118 3.34 -13.38 -14.97
CA THR A 118 2.34 -12.66 -14.17
C THR A 118 2.98 -11.50 -13.43
N VAL A 119 2.29 -10.36 -13.38
CA VAL A 119 2.69 -9.18 -12.59
C VAL A 119 1.63 -8.90 -11.54
N ILE A 120 2.06 -8.68 -10.30
CA ILE A 120 1.21 -8.27 -9.19
C ILE A 120 1.65 -6.86 -8.74
N LEU A 121 0.71 -5.91 -8.80
CA LEU A 121 0.95 -4.54 -8.37
C LEU A 121 0.65 -4.42 -6.87
N ALA A 122 1.68 -4.26 -6.05
CA ALA A 122 1.58 -4.12 -4.60
C ALA A 122 2.10 -2.75 -4.12
N PHE A 123 1.70 -1.67 -4.81
CA PHE A 123 2.16 -0.30 -4.54
C PHE A 123 1.49 0.36 -3.33
N GLY A 124 0.52 -0.31 -2.72
CA GLY A 124 -0.34 0.24 -1.67
C GLY A 124 -1.43 1.16 -2.23
N PHE A 125 -2.08 1.87 -1.33
CA PHE A 125 -3.22 2.71 -1.66
C PHE A 125 -2.98 4.16 -1.25
N ARG A 126 -3.67 5.07 -1.92
CA ARG A 126 -3.76 6.47 -1.52
C ARG A 126 -5.21 6.78 -1.16
N PRO A 127 -5.45 7.62 -0.16
CA PRO A 127 -6.80 8.11 0.12
C PRO A 127 -7.41 8.73 -1.14
N ASN A 128 -8.67 8.40 -1.39
CA ASN A 128 -9.44 8.94 -2.52
C ASN A 128 -10.70 9.64 -2.01
N PRO A 129 -10.61 10.92 -1.60
CA PRO A 129 -11.74 11.66 -1.08
C PRO A 129 -12.86 11.75 -2.10
N GLN A 130 -14.05 11.33 -1.71
CA GLN A 130 -15.21 11.35 -2.57
C GLN A 130 -15.74 12.78 -2.80
N LYS A 131 -16.39 13.03 -3.93
CA LYS A 131 -16.93 14.35 -4.30
C LYS A 131 -17.89 14.92 -3.24
N TRP A 132 -18.63 14.05 -2.55
CA TRP A 132 -19.56 14.44 -1.50
C TRP A 132 -18.90 14.97 -0.22
N PHE A 133 -17.58 14.75 -0.02
CA PHE A 133 -16.85 15.31 1.12
C PHE A 133 -16.95 16.83 1.17
N LYS A 134 -16.70 17.51 0.05
CA LYS A 134 -16.84 18.98 -0.05
C LYS A 134 -18.24 19.46 0.28
N LYS A 135 -19.27 18.77 -0.26
CA LYS A 135 -20.68 19.09 -0.01
C LYS A 135 -21.04 18.99 1.49
N ASN A 136 -20.41 18.06 2.20
CA ASN A 136 -20.64 17.84 3.64
C ASN A 136 -19.59 18.51 4.53
N LYS A 137 -18.79 19.44 4.02
CA LYS A 137 -17.78 20.21 4.76
C LYS A 137 -16.73 19.33 5.46
N ILE A 138 -16.41 18.16 4.89
CA ILE A 138 -15.34 17.29 5.37
C ILE A 138 -14.04 17.77 4.75
N LYS A 139 -13.13 18.27 5.56
CA LYS A 139 -11.81 18.69 5.13
C LYS A 139 -10.84 17.52 5.07
N THR A 140 -9.93 17.58 4.11
CA THR A 140 -8.83 16.63 3.96
C THR A 140 -7.49 17.36 3.98
N ASP A 141 -6.42 16.62 4.23
CA ASP A 141 -5.07 17.13 4.03
C ASP A 141 -4.65 17.04 2.55
N GLU A 142 -3.41 17.43 2.26
CA GLU A 142 -2.84 17.48 0.90
C GLU A 142 -2.76 16.10 0.22
N ILE A 143 -2.73 15.02 1.00
CA ILE A 143 -2.69 13.64 0.48
C ILE A 143 -4.06 12.95 0.50
N GLY A 144 -5.11 13.67 0.88
CA GLY A 144 -6.50 13.21 0.84
C GLY A 144 -7.00 12.53 2.11
N ARG A 145 -6.28 12.61 3.26
CA ARG A 145 -6.73 12.07 4.54
C ARG A 145 -7.72 13.02 5.20
N VAL A 146 -8.76 12.48 5.81
CA VAL A 146 -9.77 13.27 6.54
C VAL A 146 -9.14 13.92 7.77
N LYS A 147 -9.38 15.21 7.95
CA LYS A 147 -8.97 15.94 9.14
C LYS A 147 -10.03 15.77 10.24
N VAL A 148 -9.58 15.34 11.42
CA VAL A 148 -10.35 15.27 12.64
C VAL A 148 -9.77 16.27 13.63
N ASN A 149 -10.53 17.29 14.00
CA ASN A 149 -10.00 18.47 14.68
C ASN A 149 -10.66 18.75 16.04
N SER A 150 -11.68 18.00 16.43
CA SER A 150 -12.39 18.26 17.67
C SER A 150 -11.57 17.83 18.89
N LEU A 151 -11.30 18.77 19.77
CA LEU A 151 -10.73 18.48 21.10
C LEU A 151 -11.79 17.96 22.08
N LYS A 152 -13.07 18.29 21.85
CA LYS A 152 -14.17 17.92 22.75
C LYS A 152 -14.70 16.50 22.45
N TYR A 153 -14.85 16.18 21.17
CA TYR A 153 -15.40 14.88 20.76
C TYR A 153 -14.36 14.15 19.91
N PRO A 154 -13.74 13.07 20.42
CA PRO A 154 -12.75 12.33 19.65
C PRO A 154 -13.23 11.94 18.26
N HIS A 155 -12.35 12.08 17.25
CA HIS A 155 -12.59 11.73 15.85
C HIS A 155 -13.68 12.53 15.10
N GLN A 156 -14.20 13.63 15.68
CA GLN A 156 -15.13 14.50 14.98
C GLN A 156 -14.44 15.30 13.88
N THR A 157 -15.06 15.41 12.72
CA THR A 157 -14.62 16.26 11.62
C THR A 157 -15.10 17.70 11.79
N ASP A 158 -14.80 18.58 10.81
CA ASP A 158 -15.37 19.94 10.79
C ASP A 158 -16.91 19.95 10.61
N ASN A 159 -17.49 18.86 10.12
CA ASN A 159 -18.92 18.66 10.19
C ASN A 159 -19.27 17.94 11.51
N PRO A 160 -19.98 18.61 12.43
CA PRO A 160 -20.21 18.07 13.77
C PRO A 160 -21.02 16.76 13.79
N LYS A 161 -21.67 16.39 12.71
CA LYS A 161 -22.44 15.14 12.59
C LYS A 161 -21.62 13.98 11.99
N ILE A 162 -20.36 14.23 11.61
CA ILE A 162 -19.52 13.24 10.92
C ILE A 162 -18.26 13.00 11.72
N PHE A 163 -17.96 11.71 11.93
CA PHE A 163 -16.76 11.22 12.61
C PHE A 163 -15.98 10.34 11.67
N SER A 164 -14.67 10.29 11.83
CA SER A 164 -13.78 9.48 10.97
C SER A 164 -12.61 8.95 11.76
N GLY A 165 -12.16 7.73 11.43
CA GLY A 165 -10.97 7.09 12.02
C GLY A 165 -10.36 6.07 11.07
N GLY A 166 -9.32 5.37 11.52
CA GLY A 166 -8.60 4.38 10.74
C GLY A 166 -7.82 4.98 9.57
N ASP A 167 -7.65 4.21 8.52
CA ASP A 167 -6.84 4.55 7.35
C ASP A 167 -7.26 5.86 6.66
N MET A 168 -8.54 6.23 6.75
CA MET A 168 -9.03 7.49 6.19
C MET A 168 -8.46 8.73 6.89
N VAL A 169 -8.05 8.61 8.15
CA VAL A 169 -7.47 9.71 8.95
C VAL A 169 -5.96 9.61 9.00
N ARG A 170 -5.45 8.41 9.24
CA ARG A 170 -4.05 8.15 9.53
C ARG A 170 -3.23 7.79 8.27
N GLY A 171 -3.85 7.24 7.25
CA GLY A 171 -3.23 6.49 6.18
C GLY A 171 -3.17 5.01 6.54
N SER A 172 -2.57 4.20 5.66
CA SER A 172 -2.44 2.75 5.90
C SER A 172 -1.73 2.46 7.22
N ASP A 173 -2.40 1.74 8.12
CA ASP A 173 -1.90 1.37 9.44
C ASP A 173 -2.46 0.00 9.85
N LEU A 174 -2.20 -0.43 11.08
CA LEU A 174 -2.63 -1.71 11.61
C LEU A 174 -4.13 -1.76 11.88
N VAL A 175 -4.72 -2.95 11.69
CA VAL A 175 -6.14 -3.20 12.00
C VAL A 175 -6.46 -2.87 13.46
N VAL A 176 -5.55 -3.18 14.41
CA VAL A 176 -5.75 -2.87 15.83
C VAL A 176 -5.89 -1.38 16.08
N THR A 177 -5.15 -0.54 15.34
CA THR A 177 -5.25 0.93 15.40
C THR A 177 -6.62 1.40 14.88
N ALA A 178 -7.06 0.85 13.76
CA ALA A 178 -8.38 1.17 13.19
C ALA A 178 -9.52 0.79 14.14
N VAL A 179 -9.44 -0.38 14.79
CA VAL A 179 -10.42 -0.82 15.80
C VAL A 179 -10.43 0.12 17.01
N PHE A 180 -9.25 0.51 17.51
CA PHE A 180 -9.14 1.45 18.63
C PHE A 180 -9.76 2.81 18.27
N GLU A 181 -9.45 3.34 17.10
CA GLU A 181 -10.00 4.62 16.63
C GLU A 181 -11.53 4.56 16.40
N GLY A 182 -12.04 3.43 15.89
CA GLY A 182 -13.47 3.20 15.76
C GLY A 182 -14.20 3.22 17.11
N ARG A 183 -13.63 2.60 18.14
CA ARG A 183 -14.17 2.66 19.51
C ARG A 183 -14.11 4.07 20.10
N SER A 184 -13.00 4.76 19.87
CA SER A 184 -12.84 6.16 20.30
C SER A 184 -13.83 7.10 19.60
N ALA A 185 -14.06 6.91 18.31
CA ALA A 185 -15.06 7.64 17.55
C ALA A 185 -16.49 7.38 18.07
N ALA A 186 -16.81 6.11 18.40
CA ALA A 186 -18.11 5.78 18.98
C ALA A 186 -18.34 6.51 20.31
N LYS A 187 -17.33 6.61 21.18
CA LYS A 187 -17.38 7.40 22.40
C LYS A 187 -17.63 8.89 22.08
N GLY A 188 -16.90 9.45 21.14
CA GLY A 188 -17.10 10.83 20.70
C GLY A 188 -18.52 11.11 20.19
N ILE A 189 -19.12 10.15 19.47
CA ILE A 189 -20.52 10.25 19.01
C ILE A 189 -21.49 10.24 20.20
N ILE A 190 -21.32 9.34 21.16
CA ILE A 190 -22.16 9.25 22.35
C ILE A 190 -22.10 10.56 23.14
N ASP A 191 -20.91 11.08 23.41
CA ASP A 191 -20.71 12.34 24.14
C ASP A 191 -21.35 13.51 23.41
N TYR A 192 -21.19 13.58 22.09
CA TYR A 192 -21.81 14.63 21.25
C TYR A 192 -23.34 14.59 21.29
N ILE A 193 -23.95 13.40 21.23
CA ILE A 193 -25.41 13.25 21.28
C ILE A 193 -25.92 13.60 22.67
N SER A 194 -25.25 13.13 23.72
CA SER A 194 -25.63 13.39 25.12
C SER A 194 -25.61 14.87 25.46
N ASP A 195 -24.60 15.61 24.97
CA ASP A 195 -24.49 17.04 25.21
C ASP A 195 -25.53 17.88 24.42
N LYS A 196 -26.06 17.35 23.33
CA LYS A 196 -27.12 17.99 22.55
C LYS A 196 -28.53 17.81 23.15
N ASN A 197 -28.68 16.79 23.96
CA ASN A 197 -29.96 16.45 24.59
C ASN A 197 -30.11 17.07 25.99
N LYS A 198 -29.12 17.85 26.44
CA LYS A 198 -29.14 18.73 27.61
C LYS A 198 -29.55 20.13 27.20
#